data_335cc868d871dbd3bea302a070fdb449
#
_entry.id   335cc868d871dbd3bea302a070fdb449
#
_cell.length_a   1.000
_cell.length_b   1.000
_cell.length_c   1.000
_cell.angle_alpha   90.00
_cell.angle_beta   90.00
_cell.angle_gamma   90.00
#
_symmetry.space_group_name_H-M   'P 1'
#
loop_
_entity.id
_entity.type
_entity.pdbx_description
1 polymer ?
#
loop_
_entity_poly.entity_id
_entity_poly.type
_entity_poly.pdbx_seq_one_letter_code
_entity_poly.pdbx_strand_id
1 'polypeptide(L)'
;RGNQQADTYFVFDRFGRIRYVLPPMINDEISAGNLDLYAYQYLYDSFGRCISKKLPGCAAIGYVYDKADRVILSQNGNQSQKKEWTFTFYDNQGRLALTGLCSFNDPPSLDNSIVRAYRTTSEKDGVLHSGYEVEHFPYTLSSLLQVNYYDDYNFTTDTQLAFGLEKKGKVQYDSLYI
;
A
#
# COMPACT_ATOMS: atom_id res chain seq x y z
N ARG A 1 -13.55 -15.35 -44.12
CA ARG A 1 -13.27 -14.73 -42.83
C ARG A 1 -12.32 -15.66 -42.11
N GLY A 2 -11.02 -15.33 -42.05
CA GLY A 2 -10.04 -16.12 -41.34
C GLY A 2 -10.36 -16.09 -39.86
N ASN A 3 -10.32 -17.24 -39.18
CA ASN A 3 -10.33 -17.33 -37.72
C ASN A 3 -9.04 -16.62 -37.22
N GLN A 4 -9.14 -15.38 -36.79
CA GLN A 4 -8.08 -14.78 -35.99
C GLN A 4 -8.13 -15.45 -34.62
N GLN A 5 -7.15 -16.26 -34.34
CA GLN A 5 -6.93 -16.87 -33.04
C GLN A 5 -6.41 -15.78 -32.11
N ALA A 6 -7.14 -15.51 -31.02
CA ALA A 6 -6.79 -14.49 -30.05
C ALA A 6 -6.09 -15.14 -28.85
N ASP A 7 -4.77 -15.34 -29.00
CA ASP A 7 -3.97 -16.00 -27.95
C ASP A 7 -3.44 -15.01 -26.92
N THR A 8 -3.43 -15.42 -25.66
CA THR A 8 -2.76 -14.72 -24.58
C THR A 8 -1.59 -15.56 -24.08
N TYR A 9 -0.41 -14.97 -24.05
CA TYR A 9 0.79 -15.67 -23.60
C TYR A 9 1.18 -15.22 -22.19
N PHE A 10 1.61 -16.21 -21.38
CA PHE A 10 2.15 -16.00 -20.06
C PHE A 10 3.65 -16.27 -20.08
N VAL A 11 4.44 -15.25 -19.76
CA VAL A 11 5.89 -15.36 -19.68
C VAL A 11 6.29 -15.44 -18.21
N PHE A 12 7.05 -16.46 -17.87
CA PHE A 12 7.50 -16.71 -16.50
C PHE A 12 8.99 -16.41 -16.36
N ASP A 13 9.40 -16.03 -15.15
CA ASP A 13 10.80 -15.95 -14.79
C ASP A 13 11.36 -17.35 -14.47
N ARG A 14 12.68 -17.42 -14.19
CA ARG A 14 13.36 -18.68 -13.83
C ARG A 14 12.84 -19.37 -12.56
N PHE A 15 12.03 -18.67 -11.76
CA PHE A 15 11.42 -19.19 -10.55
C PHE A 15 9.94 -19.57 -10.74
N GLY A 16 9.43 -19.54 -11.98
CA GLY A 16 8.04 -19.86 -12.29
C GLY A 16 7.02 -18.76 -11.94
N ARG A 17 7.47 -17.53 -11.70
CA ARG A 17 6.58 -16.40 -11.41
C ARG A 17 6.25 -15.67 -12.71
N ILE A 18 5.00 -15.19 -12.86
CA ILE A 18 4.57 -14.44 -14.04
C ILE A 18 5.34 -13.14 -14.14
N ARG A 19 6.07 -12.98 -15.24
CA ARG A 19 6.82 -11.77 -15.55
C ARG A 19 6.06 -10.83 -16.47
N TYR A 20 5.39 -11.41 -17.51
CA TYR A 20 4.54 -10.71 -18.44
C TYR A 20 3.27 -11.51 -18.73
N VAL A 21 2.17 -10.79 -18.97
CA VAL A 21 1.00 -11.32 -19.65
C VAL A 21 0.86 -10.53 -20.94
N LEU A 22 0.93 -11.25 -22.08
CA LEU A 22 0.93 -10.70 -23.43
C LEU A 22 -0.43 -10.97 -24.07
N PRO A 23 -1.30 -9.97 -24.19
CA PRO A 23 -2.60 -10.15 -24.84
C PRO A 23 -2.45 -10.22 -26.38
N PRO A 24 -3.48 -10.66 -27.10
CA PRO A 24 -3.47 -10.82 -28.56
C PRO A 24 -3.07 -9.55 -29.34
N MET A 25 -3.26 -8.37 -28.76
CA MET A 25 -2.93 -7.08 -29.38
C MET A 25 -1.43 -6.86 -29.63
N ILE A 26 -0.56 -7.68 -29.04
CA ILE A 26 0.90 -7.61 -29.27
C ILE A 26 1.27 -8.14 -30.68
N ASN A 27 0.39 -8.96 -31.31
CA ASN A 27 0.55 -9.47 -32.69
C ASN A 27 1.96 -10.06 -32.99
N ASP A 28 2.53 -10.78 -32.02
CA ASP A 28 3.87 -11.38 -32.09
C ASP A 28 5.05 -10.38 -32.25
N GLU A 29 4.77 -9.07 -32.22
CA GLU A 29 5.80 -8.04 -32.26
C GLU A 29 6.18 -7.58 -30.84
N ILE A 30 7.20 -8.22 -30.28
CA ILE A 30 7.71 -7.90 -28.94
C ILE A 30 8.70 -6.75 -29.05
N SER A 31 8.23 -5.54 -28.83
CA SER A 31 9.04 -4.32 -28.69
C SER A 31 8.82 -3.67 -27.33
N ALA A 32 9.75 -2.82 -26.89
CA ALA A 32 9.60 -2.10 -25.63
C ALA A 32 8.32 -1.23 -25.62
N GLY A 33 7.96 -0.62 -26.76
CA GLY A 33 6.74 0.18 -26.90
C GLY A 33 5.47 -0.67 -26.79
N ASN A 34 5.43 -1.83 -27.46
CA ASN A 34 4.29 -2.74 -27.42
C ASN A 34 4.12 -3.36 -26.02
N LEU A 35 5.21 -3.71 -25.36
CA LEU A 35 5.17 -4.16 -23.97
C LEU A 35 4.64 -3.08 -23.05
N ASP A 36 5.01 -1.83 -23.26
CA ASP A 36 4.54 -0.70 -22.44
C ASP A 36 3.04 -0.45 -22.60
N LEU A 37 2.54 -0.53 -23.83
CA LEU A 37 1.15 -0.22 -24.17
C LEU A 37 0.18 -1.37 -23.88
N TYR A 38 0.62 -2.63 -24.06
CA TYR A 38 -0.32 -3.75 -24.10
C TYR A 38 -0.06 -4.82 -23.05
N ALA A 39 1.16 -4.95 -22.51
CA ALA A 39 1.49 -6.03 -21.59
C ALA A 39 1.23 -5.67 -20.12
N TYR A 40 0.76 -6.67 -19.36
CA TYR A 40 0.90 -6.64 -17.90
C TYR A 40 2.33 -7.04 -17.56
N GLN A 41 2.95 -6.32 -16.66
CA GLN A 41 4.34 -6.53 -16.28
C GLN A 41 4.48 -6.62 -14.75
N TYR A 42 5.33 -7.52 -14.27
CA TYR A 42 5.56 -7.75 -12.85
C TYR A 42 7.06 -7.83 -12.57
N LEU A 43 7.47 -7.21 -11.48
CA LEU A 43 8.82 -7.28 -10.93
C LEU A 43 8.78 -7.89 -9.54
N TYR A 44 9.75 -8.72 -9.24
CA TYR A 44 9.85 -9.38 -7.94
C TYR A 44 11.23 -9.14 -7.34
N ASP A 45 11.28 -9.06 -6.01
CA ASP A 45 12.52 -9.02 -5.26
C ASP A 45 13.13 -10.42 -5.07
N SER A 46 14.24 -10.47 -4.34
CA SER A 46 14.94 -11.72 -4.02
C SER A 46 14.15 -12.65 -3.10
N PHE A 47 13.17 -12.13 -2.37
CA PHE A 47 12.27 -12.90 -1.49
C PHE A 47 11.04 -13.43 -2.25
N GLY A 48 10.84 -13.01 -3.51
CA GLY A 48 9.69 -13.44 -4.33
C GLY A 48 8.46 -12.55 -4.20
N ARG A 49 8.55 -11.43 -3.50
CA ARG A 49 7.46 -10.46 -3.35
C ARG A 49 7.37 -9.56 -4.58
N CYS A 50 6.17 -9.25 -5.03
CA CYS A 50 5.94 -8.37 -6.19
C CYS A 50 6.21 -6.91 -5.81
N ILE A 51 7.36 -6.37 -6.20
CA ILE A 51 7.76 -4.98 -5.89
C ILE A 51 7.29 -3.96 -6.93
N SER A 52 6.86 -4.41 -8.10
CA SER A 52 6.29 -3.53 -9.12
C SER A 52 5.28 -4.27 -9.97
N LYS A 53 4.16 -3.62 -10.24
CA LYS A 53 3.11 -4.08 -11.16
C LYS A 53 2.79 -2.97 -12.14
N LYS A 54 2.75 -3.29 -13.43
CA LYS A 54 2.35 -2.34 -14.48
C LYS A 54 1.18 -2.92 -15.27
N LEU A 55 0.14 -2.12 -15.40
CA LEU A 55 -1.00 -2.40 -16.27
C LEU A 55 -0.72 -1.84 -17.67
N PRO A 56 -1.35 -2.39 -18.73
CA PRO A 56 -1.24 -1.89 -20.10
C PRO A 56 -1.47 -0.38 -20.19
N GLY A 57 -0.53 0.34 -20.81
CA GLY A 57 -0.62 1.80 -21.01
C GLY A 57 -0.60 2.66 -19.75
N CYS A 58 -0.42 2.07 -18.57
CA CYS A 58 -0.37 2.79 -17.30
C CYS A 58 1.06 2.91 -16.78
N ALA A 59 1.28 3.87 -15.88
CA ALA A 59 2.50 3.90 -15.09
C ALA A 59 2.54 2.73 -14.09
N ALA A 60 3.74 2.30 -13.72
CA ALA A 60 3.93 1.23 -12.77
C ALA A 60 3.47 1.63 -11.36
N ILE A 61 2.97 0.65 -10.60
CA ILE A 61 2.71 0.76 -9.18
C ILE A 61 3.85 0.07 -8.45
N GLY A 62 4.53 0.79 -7.56
CA GLY A 62 5.63 0.28 -6.74
C GLY A 62 5.18 -0.10 -5.35
N TYR A 63 5.86 -1.06 -4.73
CA TYR A 63 5.61 -1.54 -3.36
C TYR A 63 6.91 -1.70 -2.59
N VAL A 64 6.89 -1.33 -1.31
CA VAL A 64 7.96 -1.59 -0.35
C VAL A 64 7.39 -2.43 0.78
N TYR A 65 8.10 -3.49 1.10
CA TYR A 65 7.71 -4.46 2.13
C TYR A 65 8.60 -4.34 3.35
N ASP A 66 8.04 -4.68 4.51
CA ASP A 66 8.81 -4.90 5.72
C ASP A 66 9.30 -6.37 5.84
N LYS A 67 10.04 -6.66 6.90
CA LYS A 67 10.55 -8.01 7.19
C LYS A 67 9.44 -9.05 7.46
N ALA A 68 8.21 -8.61 7.73
CA ALA A 68 7.05 -9.47 7.93
C ALA A 68 6.23 -9.65 6.64
N ASP A 69 6.82 -9.35 5.47
CA ASP A 69 6.21 -9.46 4.13
C ASP A 69 4.92 -8.64 3.96
N ARG A 70 4.77 -7.55 4.73
CA ARG A 70 3.64 -6.65 4.63
C ARG A 70 3.99 -5.44 3.76
N VAL A 71 3.07 -5.00 2.91
CA VAL A 71 3.22 -3.76 2.15
C VAL A 71 3.13 -2.58 3.11
N ILE A 72 4.24 -1.86 3.26
CA ILE A 72 4.34 -0.66 4.11
C ILE A 72 4.21 0.61 3.27
N LEU A 73 4.77 0.61 2.06
CA LEU A 73 4.64 1.72 1.13
C LEU A 73 4.13 1.25 -0.22
N SER A 74 3.27 2.04 -0.83
CA SER A 74 2.85 1.87 -2.21
C SER A 74 2.86 3.21 -2.94
N GLN A 75 3.16 3.18 -4.25
CA GLN A 75 3.22 4.37 -5.09
C GLN A 75 2.60 4.09 -6.44
N ASN A 76 1.61 4.86 -6.85
CA ASN A 76 1.07 4.84 -8.21
C ASN A 76 1.75 5.89 -9.11
N GLY A 77 1.40 5.90 -10.41
CA GLY A 77 2.02 6.80 -11.37
C GLY A 77 1.86 8.29 -11.07
N ASN A 78 0.71 8.71 -10.54
CA ASN A 78 0.48 10.10 -10.16
C ASN A 78 1.30 10.50 -8.93
N GLN A 79 1.41 9.60 -7.97
CA GLN A 79 2.23 9.78 -6.77
C GLN A 79 3.73 9.81 -7.11
N SER A 80 4.17 9.01 -8.08
CA SER A 80 5.56 8.99 -8.54
C SER A 80 6.02 10.36 -9.04
N GLN A 81 5.17 11.05 -9.80
CA GLN A 81 5.47 12.42 -10.28
C GLN A 81 5.65 13.43 -9.13
N LYS A 82 4.97 13.21 -8.01
CA LYS A 82 5.01 14.06 -6.81
C LYS A 82 6.00 13.57 -5.76
N LYS A 83 6.69 12.44 -6.00
CA LYS A 83 7.53 11.74 -5.01
C LYS A 83 6.77 11.40 -3.71
N GLU A 84 5.48 11.17 -3.83
CA GLU A 84 4.56 10.86 -2.77
C GLU A 84 4.33 9.35 -2.71
N TRP A 85 4.15 8.82 -1.51
CA TRP A 85 3.88 7.42 -1.24
C TRP A 85 2.68 7.30 -0.31
N THR A 86 1.88 6.28 -0.51
CA THR A 86 0.90 5.86 0.49
C THR A 86 1.58 4.94 1.48
N PHE A 87 1.57 5.29 2.76
CA PHE A 87 2.00 4.38 3.82
C PHE A 87 0.82 3.61 4.40
N THR A 88 1.10 2.40 4.88
CA THR A 88 0.16 1.52 5.55
C THR A 88 0.87 0.89 6.74
N PHE A 89 0.44 1.23 7.97
CA PHE A 89 1.04 0.70 9.18
C PHE A 89 0.07 -0.21 9.91
N TYR A 90 0.61 -1.26 10.48
CA TYR A 90 -0.13 -2.30 11.15
C TYR A 90 0.20 -2.31 12.65
N ASP A 91 -0.77 -2.69 13.47
CA ASP A 91 -0.56 -2.89 14.89
C ASP A 91 0.22 -4.19 15.18
N ASN A 92 0.39 -4.50 16.46
CA ASN A 92 1.09 -5.70 16.90
C ASN A 92 0.33 -7.02 16.61
N GLN A 93 -0.98 -6.96 16.34
CA GLN A 93 -1.79 -8.07 15.87
C GLN A 93 -1.84 -8.19 14.34
N GLY A 94 -1.21 -7.27 13.60
CA GLY A 94 -1.22 -7.25 12.14
C GLY A 94 -2.48 -6.62 11.55
N ARG A 95 -3.29 -5.90 12.33
CA ARG A 95 -4.47 -5.18 11.87
C ARG A 95 -4.04 -3.80 11.34
N LEU A 96 -4.70 -3.30 10.31
CA LEU A 96 -4.45 -1.98 9.74
C LEU A 96 -4.73 -0.88 10.77
N ALA A 97 -3.71 -0.18 11.24
CA ALA A 97 -3.83 0.91 12.21
C ALA A 97 -3.89 2.29 11.55
N LEU A 98 -2.95 2.57 10.65
CA LEU A 98 -2.79 3.88 10.03
C LEU A 98 -2.60 3.77 8.53
N THR A 99 -3.19 4.68 7.78
CA THR A 99 -2.91 4.90 6.36
C THR A 99 -2.79 6.40 6.10
N GLY A 100 -1.84 6.78 5.24
CA GLY A 100 -1.65 8.18 4.92
C GLY A 100 -0.63 8.38 3.81
N LEU A 101 -0.15 9.60 3.68
CA LEU A 101 0.81 10.01 2.66
C LEU A 101 2.14 10.43 3.30
N CYS A 102 3.22 10.06 2.64
CA CYS A 102 4.58 10.45 2.97
C CYS A 102 5.36 10.76 1.70
N SER A 103 6.50 11.41 1.83
CA SER A 103 7.31 11.81 0.69
C SER A 103 8.74 11.29 0.83
N PHE A 104 9.22 10.61 -0.22
CA PHE A 104 10.59 10.16 -0.34
C PHE A 104 11.09 10.39 -1.76
N ASN A 105 12.34 10.83 -1.90
CA ASN A 105 13.05 10.76 -3.18
C ASN A 105 13.33 9.31 -3.53
N ASP A 106 13.93 8.59 -2.57
CA ASP A 106 14.19 7.16 -2.64
C ASP A 106 13.56 6.52 -1.42
N PRO A 107 12.66 5.54 -1.59
CA PRO A 107 12.01 4.90 -0.46
C PRO A 107 13.03 4.11 0.37
N PRO A 108 12.88 4.06 1.70
CA PRO A 108 13.78 3.30 2.57
C PRO A 108 13.65 1.80 2.29
N SER A 109 14.75 1.05 2.43
CA SER A 109 14.67 -0.40 2.55
C SER A 109 14.20 -0.76 3.95
N LEU A 110 13.14 -1.55 4.03
CA LEU A 110 12.54 -2.01 5.29
C LEU A 110 12.71 -3.52 5.50
N ASP A 111 13.50 -4.20 4.67
CA ASP A 111 13.68 -5.65 4.67
C ASP A 111 14.22 -6.22 5.99
N ASN A 112 14.91 -5.41 6.77
CA ASN A 112 15.51 -5.81 8.05
C ASN A 112 14.66 -5.42 9.26
N SER A 113 13.56 -4.72 9.06
CA SER A 113 12.75 -4.14 10.13
C SER A 113 11.28 -4.53 10.00
N ILE A 114 10.63 -4.79 11.11
CA ILE A 114 9.17 -4.93 11.16
C ILE A 114 8.62 -3.59 11.60
N VAL A 115 7.89 -2.92 10.70
CA VAL A 115 7.23 -1.63 11.01
C VAL A 115 5.95 -1.90 11.79
N ARG A 116 5.81 -1.28 12.96
CA ARG A 116 4.64 -1.47 13.81
C ARG A 116 4.11 -0.16 14.34
N ALA A 117 2.79 -0.06 14.40
CA ALA A 117 2.09 1.03 15.08
C ALA A 117 1.64 0.56 16.46
N TYR A 118 1.97 1.32 17.50
CA TYR A 118 1.58 1.06 18.89
C TYR A 118 0.69 2.17 19.40
N ARG A 119 -0.34 1.80 20.16
CA ARG A 119 -1.14 2.79 20.89
C ARG A 119 -0.26 3.53 21.89
N THR A 120 -0.34 4.84 21.87
CA THR A 120 0.30 5.71 22.87
C THR A 120 -0.77 6.43 23.68
N THR A 121 -0.51 6.57 24.98
CA THR A 121 -1.33 7.39 25.90
C THR A 121 -0.81 8.82 26.02
N SER A 122 0.32 9.12 25.40
CA SER A 122 0.95 10.44 25.41
C SER A 122 0.25 11.33 24.37
N GLU A 123 -0.38 12.40 24.82
CA GLU A 123 -1.06 13.37 23.95
C GLU A 123 -0.11 14.09 22.97
N LYS A 124 1.20 14.02 23.21
CA LYS A 124 2.20 14.79 22.45
C LYS A 124 2.93 14.04 21.34
N ASP A 125 2.92 12.71 21.36
CA ASP A 125 3.91 11.92 20.62
C ASP A 125 3.33 10.95 19.60
N GLY A 126 2.04 10.98 19.33
CA GLY A 126 1.44 10.14 18.29
C GLY A 126 1.77 10.64 16.87
N VAL A 127 1.90 9.72 15.92
CA VAL A 127 2.06 10.05 14.49
C VAL A 127 0.94 10.99 14.07
N LEU A 128 1.28 12.24 13.75
CA LEU A 128 0.33 13.29 13.38
C LEU A 128 -0.89 13.38 14.34
N HIS A 129 -0.64 13.23 15.62
CA HIS A 129 -1.67 13.26 16.70
C HIS A 129 -2.73 12.15 16.59
N SER A 130 -2.36 11.01 16.02
CA SER A 130 -3.28 9.88 15.86
C SER A 130 -3.47 9.02 17.11
N GLY A 131 -2.72 9.24 18.18
CA GLY A 131 -2.64 8.31 19.33
C GLY A 131 -1.90 7.00 19.01
N TYR A 132 -1.09 6.99 17.96
CA TYR A 132 -0.18 5.90 17.62
C TYR A 132 1.24 6.40 17.46
N GLU A 133 2.20 5.61 17.95
CA GLU A 133 3.61 5.71 17.62
C GLU A 133 3.96 4.63 16.60
N VAL A 134 4.94 4.91 15.74
CA VAL A 134 5.40 3.94 14.72
C VAL A 134 6.88 3.68 14.90
N GLU A 135 7.23 2.41 15.07
CA GLU A 135 8.61 1.97 15.18
C GLU A 135 9.19 1.56 13.83
N HIS A 136 10.51 1.73 13.69
CA HIS A 136 11.30 1.31 12.54
C HIS A 136 10.89 1.91 11.20
N PHE A 137 10.30 3.09 11.22
CA PHE A 137 9.97 3.83 10.01
C PHE A 137 10.57 5.24 10.06
N PRO A 138 11.33 5.68 9.02
CA PRO A 138 11.86 7.04 8.97
C PRO A 138 10.72 8.01 8.67
N TYR A 139 10.46 8.91 9.59
CA TYR A 139 9.33 9.84 9.49
C TYR A 139 9.54 10.94 8.46
N THR A 140 8.79 10.87 7.37
CA THR A 140 8.56 11.98 6.43
C THR A 140 7.07 12.04 6.10
N LEU A 141 6.23 11.95 7.13
CA LEU A 141 4.78 11.89 6.97
C LEU A 141 4.23 13.26 6.57
N SER A 142 3.37 13.26 5.55
CA SER A 142 2.73 14.49 5.04
C SER A 142 1.31 14.63 5.57
N SER A 143 0.53 13.53 5.59
CA SER A 143 -0.84 13.54 6.08
C SER A 143 -1.34 12.15 6.46
N LEU A 144 -2.28 12.10 7.40
CA LEU A 144 -3.10 10.92 7.68
C LEU A 144 -4.36 10.94 6.82
N LEU A 145 -4.72 9.77 6.27
CA LEU A 145 -5.96 9.56 5.54
C LEU A 145 -6.96 8.74 6.35
N GLN A 146 -6.46 7.77 7.13
CA GLN A 146 -7.28 6.87 7.93
C GLN A 146 -6.55 6.47 9.20
N VAL A 147 -7.29 6.43 10.30
CA VAL A 147 -6.87 5.87 11.59
C VAL A 147 -7.93 4.87 12.03
N ASN A 148 -7.50 3.66 12.36
CA ASN A 148 -8.37 2.63 12.91
C ASN A 148 -7.98 2.39 14.37
N TYR A 149 -8.96 2.48 15.25
CA TYR A 149 -8.80 2.21 16.67
C TYR A 149 -9.47 0.88 17.01
N TYR A 150 -8.75 0.04 17.73
CA TYR A 150 -9.18 -1.28 18.14
C TYR A 150 -9.13 -1.40 19.64
N ASP A 151 -9.96 -2.27 20.20
CA ASP A 151 -9.95 -2.73 21.59
C ASP A 151 -10.39 -1.72 22.63
N ASP A 152 -10.32 -0.41 22.38
CA ASP A 152 -10.84 0.64 23.27
C ASP A 152 -11.25 1.91 22.51
N TYR A 153 -11.98 2.79 23.19
CA TYR A 153 -12.43 4.08 22.67
C TYR A 153 -11.80 5.27 23.42
N ASN A 154 -10.66 5.07 24.07
CA ASN A 154 -10.00 6.11 24.87
C ASN A 154 -9.53 7.32 24.04
N PHE A 155 -9.42 7.17 22.72
CA PHE A 155 -9.16 8.26 21.78
C PHE A 155 -10.28 9.32 21.74
N THR A 156 -11.45 9.04 22.29
CA THR A 156 -12.61 9.96 22.31
C THR A 156 -12.50 11.09 23.31
N THR A 157 -11.43 11.13 24.10
CA THR A 157 -11.14 12.28 24.98
C THR A 157 -10.69 13.52 24.23
N ASP A 158 -10.26 13.38 22.95
CA ASP A 158 -10.09 14.50 22.04
C ASP A 158 -11.47 15.07 21.69
N THR A 159 -11.74 16.29 22.14
CA THR A 159 -13.03 16.98 21.96
C THR A 159 -13.49 17.08 20.51
N GLN A 160 -12.58 17.13 19.53
CA GLN A 160 -12.95 17.21 18.12
C GLN A 160 -13.37 15.84 17.57
N LEU A 161 -12.68 14.78 17.95
CA LEU A 161 -13.02 13.40 17.56
C LEU A 161 -14.30 12.93 18.27
N ALA A 162 -14.43 13.20 19.56
CA ALA A 162 -15.64 12.92 20.33
C ALA A 162 -16.88 13.60 19.71
N PHE A 163 -16.77 14.89 19.36
CA PHE A 163 -17.85 15.63 18.72
C PHE A 163 -18.24 15.08 17.35
N GLY A 164 -17.27 14.61 16.54
CA GLY A 164 -17.53 13.97 15.25
C GLY A 164 -18.21 12.62 15.39
N LEU A 165 -17.88 11.84 16.40
CA LEU A 165 -18.46 10.53 16.67
C LEU A 165 -19.87 10.64 17.24
N GLU A 166 -20.13 11.58 18.13
CA GLU A 166 -21.48 11.86 18.65
C GLU A 166 -22.45 12.24 17.54
N LYS A 167 -22.04 13.08 16.57
CA LYS A 167 -22.87 13.45 15.43
C LYS A 167 -23.14 12.30 14.46
N LYS A 168 -22.25 11.30 14.37
CA LYS A 168 -22.40 10.15 13.47
C LYS A 168 -23.10 8.94 14.11
N GLY A 169 -23.61 9.07 15.31
CA GLY A 169 -24.35 7.99 15.96
C GLY A 169 -23.44 6.88 16.49
N LYS A 170 -22.42 7.23 17.25
CA LYS A 170 -21.51 6.33 17.95
C LYS A 170 -22.21 5.14 18.63
N VAL A 171 -23.41 5.38 19.15
CA VAL A 171 -24.24 4.37 19.84
C VAL A 171 -24.59 3.18 18.94
N GLN A 172 -24.62 3.34 17.63
CA GLN A 172 -24.93 2.26 16.71
C GLN A 172 -23.80 1.24 16.50
N TYR A 173 -22.57 1.60 16.80
CA TYR A 173 -21.43 0.67 16.66
C TYR A 173 -21.27 -0.22 17.89
N ASP A 174 -21.59 0.28 19.06
CA ASP A 174 -21.49 -0.48 20.31
C ASP A 174 -22.49 -1.65 20.37
N SER A 175 -23.59 -1.54 19.64
CA SER A 175 -24.62 -2.59 19.57
C SER A 175 -24.34 -3.70 18.55
N LEU A 176 -23.34 -3.53 17.68
CA LEU A 176 -23.01 -4.50 16.62
C LEU A 176 -21.81 -5.41 16.99
N TYR A 177 -21.11 -5.12 18.09
CA TYR A 177 -19.87 -5.82 18.46
C TYR A 177 -19.82 -6.30 19.92
N ILE A 178 -20.96 -6.37 20.59
CA ILE A 178 -21.10 -7.01 21.92
C ILE A 178 -21.81 -8.36 21.76
#